data_bba90a3e6b106c74ff06eb9e313c466b
#
_entry.id   bba90a3e6b106c74ff06eb9e313c466b
#
_cell.length_a   1.000
_cell.length_b   1.000
_cell.length_c   1.000
_cell.angle_alpha   90.00
_cell.angle_beta   90.00
_cell.angle_gamma   90.00
#
_symmetry.space_group_name_H-M   'P 1'
#
loop_
_entity.id
_entity.type
_entity.pdbx_description
1 polymer ?
#
loop_
_entity_poly.entity_id
_entity_poly.type
_entity_poly.pdbx_seq_one_letter_code
_entity_poly.pdbx_strand_id
1 'polypeptide(L)'
;MYPLRLKPIYDKTIWANDRLTTMRHEAQSGCGTCWEISAHPHAQKKIINGDYAGKTLQELLDEKEREMLGEVPRQRMLRLAFLDAADNLSIQVHPDDAYAHEHENDEGKTESWYILEADEGATLVAGTTIADKEVLYQAVKENTVEQYVRRIPVKAGDFVCIDAGMLHALGKGILALEIGENSNTTYRFYDYNRKDANGNPRPLHIQKSFAVADFALVCTPVHSPLEKVQETKEKMLVEREEFCVKLVDIHASYELIMDHTKFYCLSNVGQDAEIICDGMHIPFLFTESIFVPAACKDLTIQGDTRVLLSYVK
;
A
#
# COMPACT_ATOMS: atom_id res chain seq x y z
N MET A 1 -3.77 -19.65 16.34
CA MET A 1 -4.11 -18.42 15.60
C MET A 1 -4.76 -18.80 14.27
N TYR A 2 -5.51 -17.89 13.65
CA TYR A 2 -6.21 -18.06 12.39
C TYR A 2 -6.09 -16.76 11.56
N PRO A 3 -6.36 -16.76 10.24
CA PRO A 3 -6.33 -15.56 9.43
C PRO A 3 -7.33 -14.50 9.92
N LEU A 4 -6.85 -13.27 10.08
CA LEU A 4 -7.62 -12.17 10.67
C LEU A 4 -8.15 -11.24 9.58
N ARG A 5 -9.46 -11.11 9.49
CA ARG A 5 -10.14 -10.08 8.71
C ARG A 5 -10.23 -8.80 9.53
N LEU A 6 -9.85 -7.69 8.94
CA LEU A 6 -9.86 -6.39 9.62
C LEU A 6 -10.92 -5.49 8.99
N LYS A 7 -11.63 -4.72 9.82
CA LYS A 7 -12.58 -3.73 9.32
C LYS A 7 -11.81 -2.61 8.61
N PRO A 8 -12.05 -2.31 7.33
CA PRO A 8 -11.37 -1.23 6.64
C PRO A 8 -11.68 0.14 7.26
N ILE A 9 -10.71 1.07 7.21
CA ILE A 9 -10.88 2.46 7.63
C ILE A 9 -10.72 3.34 6.40
N TYR A 10 -11.74 4.16 6.13
CA TYR A 10 -11.81 5.03 4.96
C TYR A 10 -11.50 6.47 5.37
N ASP A 11 -10.50 7.08 4.71
CA ASP A 11 -10.14 8.48 4.89
C ASP A 11 -10.59 9.33 3.70
N LYS A 12 -11.28 10.42 4.00
CA LYS A 12 -11.68 11.40 2.99
C LYS A 12 -10.48 12.20 2.52
N THR A 13 -10.36 12.37 1.21
CA THR A 13 -9.28 13.13 0.60
C THR A 13 -9.81 14.07 -0.50
N ILE A 14 -9.05 15.11 -0.83
CA ILE A 14 -9.45 16.06 -1.87
C ILE A 14 -9.32 15.52 -3.30
N TRP A 15 -8.65 14.37 -3.45
CA TRP A 15 -8.39 13.69 -4.73
C TRP A 15 -9.16 12.37 -4.86
N ALA A 16 -10.07 12.09 -3.92
CA ALA A 16 -10.80 10.83 -3.85
C ALA A 16 -11.64 10.51 -5.08
N ASN A 17 -11.73 9.23 -5.37
CA ASN A 17 -12.74 8.60 -6.22
C ASN A 17 -13.67 7.74 -5.35
N ASP A 18 -14.78 7.29 -5.92
CA ASP A 18 -15.71 6.38 -5.26
C ASP A 18 -15.76 4.99 -5.95
N ARG A 19 -14.70 4.63 -6.68
CA ARG A 19 -14.60 3.37 -7.41
C ARG A 19 -14.54 2.19 -6.44
N LEU A 20 -13.62 2.24 -5.47
CA LEU A 20 -13.45 1.20 -4.48
C LEU A 20 -14.69 1.03 -3.59
N THR A 21 -15.27 2.12 -3.11
CA THR A 21 -16.48 2.09 -2.27
C THR A 21 -17.68 1.55 -3.05
N THR A 22 -17.79 1.86 -4.34
CA THR A 22 -18.81 1.30 -5.24
C THR A 22 -18.64 -0.20 -5.44
N MET A 23 -17.41 -0.68 -5.68
CA MET A 23 -17.11 -2.12 -5.83
C MET A 23 -17.47 -2.92 -4.57
N ARG A 24 -17.27 -2.32 -3.41
CA ARG A 24 -17.55 -2.92 -2.10
C ARG A 24 -18.98 -2.71 -1.59
N HIS A 25 -19.81 -2.03 -2.35
CA HIS A 25 -21.18 -1.64 -1.94
C HIS A 25 -21.23 -0.85 -0.62
N GLU A 26 -20.20 -0.04 -0.38
CA GLU A 26 -20.11 0.82 0.81
C GLU A 26 -20.89 2.12 0.61
N ALA A 27 -21.52 2.60 1.69
CA ALA A 27 -22.29 3.85 1.66
C ALA A 27 -21.44 5.12 1.72
N GLN A 28 -20.13 4.97 1.93
CA GLN A 28 -19.20 6.09 2.10
C GLN A 28 -18.78 6.64 0.73
N SER A 29 -18.53 7.96 0.67
CA SER A 29 -18.06 8.64 -0.52
C SER A 29 -16.97 9.66 -0.21
N GLY A 30 -16.17 10.01 -1.24
CA GLY A 30 -15.06 10.94 -1.11
C GLY A 30 -13.88 10.35 -0.33
N CYS A 31 -13.73 9.02 -0.36
CA CYS A 31 -12.69 8.29 0.37
C CYS A 31 -11.58 7.86 -0.58
N GLY A 32 -10.50 8.64 -0.62
CA GLY A 32 -9.37 8.32 -1.50
C GLY A 32 -8.40 7.29 -0.91
N THR A 33 -8.36 7.13 0.41
CA THR A 33 -7.55 6.12 1.08
C THR A 33 -8.43 5.15 1.84
N CYS A 34 -8.19 3.86 1.68
CA CYS A 34 -8.81 2.80 2.45
C CYS A 34 -7.72 1.95 3.10
N TRP A 35 -7.51 2.09 4.39
CA TRP A 35 -6.56 1.30 5.15
C TRP A 35 -7.06 -0.13 5.29
N GLU A 36 -6.23 -1.10 4.94
CA GLU A 36 -6.54 -2.54 4.98
C GLU A 36 -5.85 -3.25 6.13
N ILE A 37 -4.54 -3.10 6.25
CA ILE A 37 -3.74 -3.64 7.34
C ILE A 37 -2.83 -2.53 7.85
N SER A 38 -2.84 -2.30 9.15
CA SER A 38 -1.93 -1.36 9.82
C SER A 38 -1.99 -1.54 11.33
N ALA A 39 -0.85 -1.37 11.99
CA ALA A 39 -0.75 -1.19 13.43
C ALA A 39 -0.42 0.27 13.81
N HIS A 40 -0.40 1.18 12.84
CA HIS A 40 -0.12 2.59 13.10
C HIS A 40 -1.23 3.22 13.96
N PRO A 41 -0.90 4.08 14.95
CA PRO A 41 -1.88 4.69 15.85
C PRO A 41 -3.00 5.47 15.15
N HIS A 42 -2.74 6.02 13.95
CA HIS A 42 -3.73 6.71 13.14
C HIS A 42 -4.88 5.80 12.69
N ALA A 43 -4.62 4.52 12.47
CA ALA A 43 -5.60 3.60 11.90
C ALA A 43 -5.70 2.30 12.71
N GLN A 44 -6.31 2.39 13.90
CA GLN A 44 -6.53 1.23 14.76
C GLN A 44 -7.65 0.34 14.23
N LYS A 45 -7.27 -0.74 13.61
CA LYS A 45 -8.15 -1.69 12.94
C LYS A 45 -8.78 -2.67 13.90
N LYS A 46 -10.10 -2.88 13.78
CA LYS A 46 -10.82 -3.93 14.51
C LYS A 46 -10.86 -5.21 13.70
N ILE A 47 -10.57 -6.31 14.37
CA ILE A 47 -10.78 -7.66 13.88
C ILE A 47 -12.28 -7.93 13.82
N ILE A 48 -12.76 -8.53 12.71
CA ILE A 48 -14.20 -8.77 12.48
C ILE A 48 -14.59 -10.23 12.41
N ASN A 49 -13.65 -11.16 12.63
CA ASN A 49 -13.93 -12.60 12.59
C ASN A 49 -13.37 -13.34 13.79
N GLY A 50 -13.95 -14.51 14.07
CA GLY A 50 -13.50 -15.45 15.09
C GLY A 50 -13.51 -14.91 16.53
N ASP A 51 -12.74 -15.55 17.41
CA ASP A 51 -12.72 -15.26 18.87
C ASP A 51 -12.11 -13.89 19.22
N TYR A 52 -11.33 -13.31 18.30
CA TYR A 52 -10.72 -11.99 18.48
C TYR A 52 -11.57 -10.84 17.92
N ALA A 53 -12.78 -11.13 17.42
CA ALA A 53 -13.66 -10.09 16.89
C ALA A 53 -13.94 -8.99 17.93
N GLY A 54 -13.78 -7.73 17.48
CA GLY A 54 -13.93 -6.53 18.31
C GLY A 54 -12.63 -5.99 18.90
N LYS A 55 -11.59 -6.82 19.09
CA LYS A 55 -10.25 -6.33 19.45
C LYS A 55 -9.62 -5.57 18.26
N THR A 56 -8.76 -4.62 18.56
CA THR A 56 -7.90 -4.00 17.56
C THR A 56 -6.71 -4.90 17.24
N LEU A 57 -6.13 -4.73 16.06
CA LEU A 57 -4.88 -5.40 15.71
C LEU A 57 -3.76 -5.05 16.71
N GLN A 58 -3.73 -3.77 17.14
CA GLN A 58 -2.78 -3.27 18.12
C GLN A 58 -2.89 -3.99 19.48
N GLU A 59 -4.13 -4.12 20.03
CA GLU A 59 -4.35 -4.84 21.28
C GLU A 59 -3.88 -6.29 21.20
N LEU A 60 -4.11 -6.94 20.05
CA LEU A 60 -3.67 -8.32 19.86
C LEU A 60 -2.14 -8.44 19.71
N LEU A 61 -1.50 -7.46 19.09
CA LEU A 61 -0.04 -7.36 19.07
C LEU A 61 0.54 -7.15 20.48
N ASP A 62 -0.07 -6.31 21.31
CA ASP A 62 0.37 -6.07 22.69
C ASP A 62 0.25 -7.33 23.55
N GLU A 63 -0.77 -8.17 23.32
CA GLU A 63 -1.01 -9.39 24.08
C GLU A 63 -0.18 -10.60 23.57
N LYS A 64 0.08 -10.67 22.25
CA LYS A 64 0.52 -11.89 21.57
C LYS A 64 1.52 -11.62 20.44
N GLU A 65 2.44 -10.66 20.62
CA GLU A 65 3.35 -10.20 19.58
C GLU A 65 4.06 -11.36 18.85
N ARG A 66 4.64 -12.31 19.60
CA ARG A 66 5.35 -13.43 19.01
C ARG A 66 4.44 -14.37 18.20
N GLU A 67 3.22 -14.61 18.67
CA GLU A 67 2.24 -15.42 17.93
C GLU A 67 1.79 -14.72 16.64
N MET A 68 1.74 -13.38 16.68
CA MET A 68 1.35 -12.55 15.55
C MET A 68 2.47 -12.40 14.52
N LEU A 69 3.66 -12.03 14.94
CA LEU A 69 4.75 -11.58 14.06
C LEU A 69 5.86 -12.63 13.88
N GLY A 70 5.94 -13.65 14.73
CA GLY A 70 7.04 -14.62 14.72
C GLY A 70 8.33 -14.00 15.21
N GLU A 71 9.34 -13.92 14.35
CA GLU A 71 10.65 -13.33 14.62
C GLU A 71 10.76 -11.90 14.06
N VAL A 72 9.74 -11.44 13.31
CA VAL A 72 9.75 -10.10 12.70
C VAL A 72 9.55 -9.05 13.80
N PRO A 73 10.46 -8.07 13.93
CA PRO A 73 10.29 -6.97 14.86
C PRO A 73 9.03 -6.15 14.53
N ARG A 74 8.35 -5.65 15.56
CA ARG A 74 7.10 -4.90 15.42
C ARG A 74 7.22 -3.65 14.53
N GLN A 75 8.35 -2.98 14.61
CA GLN A 75 8.69 -1.81 13.79
C GLN A 75 8.67 -2.14 12.29
N ARG A 76 8.91 -3.39 11.92
CA ARG A 76 8.90 -3.86 10.54
C ARG A 76 7.54 -4.42 10.09
N MET A 77 6.49 -4.14 10.82
CA MET A 77 5.15 -4.49 10.39
C MET A 77 4.78 -3.77 9.09
N LEU A 78 3.96 -4.40 8.25
CA LEU A 78 3.52 -3.80 6.99
C LEU A 78 2.26 -2.95 7.17
N ARG A 79 2.16 -1.93 6.33
CA ARG A 79 0.95 -1.17 6.07
C ARG A 79 0.44 -1.48 4.66
N LEU A 80 -0.86 -1.81 4.57
CA LEU A 80 -1.55 -1.99 3.30
C LEU A 80 -2.73 -1.03 3.24
N ALA A 81 -2.87 -0.32 2.11
CA ALA A 81 -3.98 0.58 1.88
C ALA A 81 -4.34 0.67 0.40
N PHE A 82 -5.63 0.73 0.08
CA PHE A 82 -6.05 1.11 -1.27
C PHE A 82 -6.03 2.63 -1.42
N LEU A 83 -5.59 3.08 -2.59
CA LEU A 83 -5.62 4.47 -3.03
C LEU A 83 -6.50 4.55 -4.27
N ASP A 84 -7.59 5.33 -4.20
CA ASP A 84 -8.56 5.50 -5.27
C ASP A 84 -8.63 6.97 -5.69
N ALA A 85 -8.03 7.28 -6.84
CA ALA A 85 -7.68 8.62 -7.27
C ALA A 85 -8.53 9.12 -8.43
N ALA A 86 -9.44 10.09 -8.19
CA ALA A 86 -10.12 10.86 -9.22
C ALA A 86 -9.27 12.05 -9.72
N ASP A 87 -8.27 12.48 -8.93
CA ASP A 87 -7.32 13.53 -9.29
C ASP A 87 -5.92 13.12 -8.83
N ASN A 88 -4.89 13.79 -9.32
CA ASN A 88 -3.50 13.50 -8.93
C ASN A 88 -3.30 13.66 -7.42
N LEU A 89 -2.60 12.74 -6.79
CA LEU A 89 -2.08 12.96 -5.44
C LEU A 89 -1.04 14.09 -5.47
N SER A 90 -0.77 14.70 -4.32
CA SER A 90 0.37 15.63 -4.21
C SER A 90 1.66 14.91 -4.59
N ILE A 91 2.58 15.63 -5.25
CA ILE A 91 3.95 15.15 -5.40
C ILE A 91 4.58 15.21 -4.03
N GLN A 92 5.08 14.08 -3.56
CA GLN A 92 5.52 13.84 -2.18
C GLN A 92 6.80 13.02 -2.14
N VAL A 93 7.41 12.98 -0.97
CA VAL A 93 8.57 12.16 -0.65
C VAL A 93 8.45 11.65 0.78
N HIS A 94 8.98 10.47 1.01
CA HIS A 94 9.04 9.86 2.34
C HIS A 94 10.48 9.79 2.84
N PRO A 95 10.73 9.96 4.14
CA PRO A 95 12.05 9.74 4.74
C PRO A 95 12.40 8.26 4.80
N ASP A 96 13.67 7.96 4.97
CA ASP A 96 14.15 6.66 5.46
C ASP A 96 13.96 6.54 6.99
N ASP A 97 14.23 5.35 7.55
CA ASP A 97 14.12 5.07 8.98
C ASP A 97 14.99 6.01 9.82
N ALA A 98 16.22 6.25 9.41
CA ALA A 98 17.15 7.06 10.18
C ALA A 98 16.62 8.48 10.37
N TYR A 99 16.12 9.10 9.31
CA TYR A 99 15.54 10.44 9.38
C TYR A 99 14.20 10.45 10.12
N ALA A 100 13.34 9.46 9.87
CA ALA A 100 12.03 9.39 10.50
C ALA A 100 12.11 9.18 12.01
N HIS A 101 13.01 8.32 12.49
CA HIS A 101 13.25 8.12 13.92
C HIS A 101 13.78 9.38 14.61
N GLU A 102 14.66 10.15 13.94
CA GLU A 102 15.22 11.37 14.52
C GLU A 102 14.21 12.53 14.57
N HIS A 103 13.34 12.65 13.54
CA HIS A 103 12.57 13.88 13.33
C HIS A 103 11.05 13.74 13.47
N GLU A 104 10.50 12.50 13.37
CA GLU A 104 9.05 12.32 13.29
C GLU A 104 8.49 11.34 14.36
N ASN A 105 9.35 10.61 15.06
CA ASN A 105 8.95 9.52 15.95
C ASN A 105 8.03 8.50 15.22
N ASP A 106 8.38 8.20 13.97
CA ASP A 106 7.69 7.28 13.07
C ASP A 106 8.75 6.44 12.35
N GLU A 107 8.36 5.40 11.63
CA GLU A 107 9.24 4.64 10.76
C GLU A 107 9.46 5.38 9.43
N GLY A 108 10.50 5.00 8.69
CA GLY A 108 10.66 5.36 7.30
C GLY A 108 9.53 4.84 6.42
N LYS A 109 9.54 5.20 5.14
CA LYS A 109 8.49 4.72 4.24
C LYS A 109 9.02 4.42 2.84
N THR A 110 9.49 3.20 2.68
CA THR A 110 9.58 2.53 1.38
C THR A 110 8.24 1.87 1.11
N GLU A 111 7.69 2.07 -0.08
CA GLU A 111 6.37 1.53 -0.44
C GLU A 111 6.36 0.96 -1.85
N SER A 112 5.27 0.30 -2.20
CA SER A 112 5.02 -0.17 -3.55
C SER A 112 3.54 -0.03 -3.88
N TRP A 113 3.23 0.04 -5.17
CA TRP A 113 1.86 0.08 -5.68
C TRP A 113 1.61 -1.04 -6.67
N TYR A 114 0.58 -1.83 -6.40
CA TYR A 114 0.00 -2.72 -7.41
C TYR A 114 -1.22 -2.01 -8.02
N ILE A 115 -1.19 -1.81 -9.33
CA ILE A 115 -2.26 -1.10 -10.05
C ILE A 115 -3.40 -2.08 -10.32
N LEU A 116 -4.54 -1.88 -9.66
CA LEU A 116 -5.75 -2.69 -9.89
C LEU A 116 -6.47 -2.22 -11.15
N GLU A 117 -6.67 -0.89 -11.25
CA GLU A 117 -7.29 -0.25 -12.40
C GLU A 117 -6.56 1.04 -12.76
N ALA A 118 -6.55 1.36 -14.02
CA ALA A 118 -6.02 2.62 -14.54
C ALA A 118 -6.84 3.05 -15.75
N ASP A 119 -7.25 4.31 -15.77
CA ASP A 119 -7.90 4.91 -16.93
C ASP A 119 -6.94 4.97 -18.12
N GLU A 120 -7.46 5.05 -19.34
CA GLU A 120 -6.64 5.20 -20.53
C GLU A 120 -5.73 6.44 -20.43
N GLY A 121 -4.43 6.25 -20.63
CA GLY A 121 -3.43 7.31 -20.52
C GLY A 121 -3.04 7.70 -19.09
N ALA A 122 -3.49 6.96 -18.08
CA ALA A 122 -3.09 7.21 -16.69
C ALA A 122 -1.57 7.10 -16.51
N THR A 123 -1.02 8.02 -15.70
CA THR A 123 0.41 8.08 -15.40
C THR A 123 0.62 8.31 -13.92
N LEU A 124 1.77 7.90 -13.40
CA LEU A 124 2.22 8.30 -12.07
C LEU A 124 3.54 9.08 -12.16
N VAL A 125 3.83 9.88 -11.15
CA VAL A 125 5.14 10.51 -10.99
C VAL A 125 6.09 9.53 -10.32
N ALA A 126 7.26 9.31 -10.92
CA ALA A 126 8.29 8.38 -10.45
C ALA A 126 9.68 8.99 -10.61
N GLY A 127 10.02 9.92 -9.74
CA GLY A 127 11.27 10.68 -9.74
C GLY A 127 11.18 11.97 -10.55
N THR A 128 12.34 12.53 -10.83
CA THR A 128 12.52 13.77 -11.58
C THR A 128 13.29 13.54 -12.89
N THR A 129 13.21 14.51 -13.79
CA THR A 129 13.98 14.52 -15.05
C THR A 129 15.36 15.17 -14.88
N ILE A 130 15.59 15.81 -13.74
CA ILE A 130 16.86 16.48 -13.37
C ILE A 130 17.15 16.20 -11.90
N ALA A 131 18.42 16.23 -11.51
CA ALA A 131 18.86 16.07 -10.12
C ALA A 131 19.34 17.40 -9.48
N ASP A 132 19.21 18.54 -10.17
CA ASP A 132 19.65 19.85 -9.71
C ASP A 132 18.69 20.41 -8.66
N LYS A 133 19.15 20.41 -7.39
CA LYS A 133 18.37 20.87 -6.24
C LYS A 133 17.98 22.36 -6.34
N GLU A 134 18.85 23.20 -6.87
CA GLU A 134 18.60 24.65 -6.97
C GLU A 134 17.50 24.92 -8.02
N VAL A 135 17.57 24.29 -9.17
CA VAL A 135 16.53 24.38 -10.21
C VAL A 135 15.19 23.89 -9.67
N LEU A 136 15.16 22.75 -8.98
CA LEU A 136 13.94 22.22 -8.38
C LEU A 136 13.38 23.12 -7.28
N TYR A 137 14.25 23.75 -6.48
CA TYR A 137 13.82 24.71 -5.46
C TYR A 137 13.17 25.95 -6.08
N GLN A 138 13.73 26.49 -7.15
CA GLN A 138 13.11 27.58 -7.90
C GLN A 138 11.79 27.14 -8.55
N ALA A 139 11.74 25.92 -9.13
CA ALA A 139 10.53 25.38 -9.71
C ALA A 139 9.37 25.27 -8.70
N VAL A 140 9.65 24.94 -7.43
CA VAL A 140 8.64 24.97 -6.36
C VAL A 140 8.14 26.39 -6.14
N LYS A 141 9.01 27.39 -6.04
CA LYS A 141 8.64 28.81 -5.84
C LYS A 141 7.83 29.37 -6.99
N GLU A 142 8.14 28.96 -8.21
CA GLU A 142 7.54 29.44 -9.44
C GLU A 142 6.32 28.61 -9.88
N ASN A 143 5.97 27.55 -9.13
CA ASN A 143 4.90 26.59 -9.47
C ASN A 143 5.11 25.90 -10.83
N THR A 144 6.34 25.60 -11.17
CA THR A 144 6.74 24.94 -12.45
C THR A 144 7.25 23.51 -12.25
N VAL A 145 7.06 22.91 -11.07
CA VAL A 145 7.55 21.56 -10.70
C VAL A 145 7.16 20.51 -11.73
N GLU A 146 5.98 20.61 -12.32
CA GLU A 146 5.46 19.64 -13.28
C GLU A 146 6.32 19.50 -14.55
N GLN A 147 7.15 20.51 -14.87
CA GLN A 147 8.10 20.46 -16.00
C GLN A 147 9.31 19.56 -15.72
N TYR A 148 9.56 19.25 -14.46
CA TYR A 148 10.76 18.54 -14.01
C TYR A 148 10.46 17.15 -13.40
N VAL A 149 9.22 16.73 -13.34
CA VAL A 149 8.87 15.40 -12.86
C VAL A 149 8.83 14.38 -13.98
N ARG A 150 9.28 13.16 -13.68
CA ARG A 150 9.20 12.04 -14.60
C ARG A 150 7.83 11.37 -14.43
N ARG A 151 7.03 11.43 -15.50
CA ARG A 151 5.75 10.72 -15.57
C ARG A 151 5.94 9.42 -16.32
N ILE A 152 5.47 8.32 -15.75
CA ILE A 152 5.49 6.99 -16.38
C ILE A 152 4.05 6.50 -16.58
N PRO A 153 3.71 5.95 -17.76
CA PRO A 153 2.40 5.35 -17.99
C PRO A 153 2.28 4.06 -17.20
N VAL A 154 1.10 3.80 -16.69
CA VAL A 154 0.76 2.55 -15.99
C VAL A 154 -0.57 2.01 -16.45
N LYS A 155 -0.77 0.70 -16.24
CA LYS A 155 -2.00 -0.02 -16.52
C LYS A 155 -2.25 -1.08 -15.46
N ALA A 156 -3.46 -1.62 -15.43
CA ALA A 156 -3.81 -2.71 -14.53
C ALA A 156 -2.81 -3.89 -14.63
N GLY A 157 -2.38 -4.41 -13.50
CA GLY A 157 -1.37 -5.46 -13.37
C GLY A 157 0.07 -4.95 -13.27
N ASP A 158 0.31 -3.64 -13.37
CA ASP A 158 1.63 -3.07 -13.12
C ASP A 158 1.94 -3.02 -11.62
N PHE A 159 3.20 -3.27 -11.27
CA PHE A 159 3.73 -3.13 -9.93
C PHE A 159 4.89 -2.15 -9.94
N VAL A 160 4.88 -1.19 -9.02
CA VAL A 160 5.87 -0.11 -8.93
C VAL A 160 6.41 -0.06 -7.52
N CYS A 161 7.74 -0.04 -7.35
CA CYS A 161 8.37 0.15 -6.06
C CYS A 161 8.89 1.59 -5.94
N ILE A 162 8.62 2.22 -4.81
CA ILE A 162 8.95 3.60 -4.46
C ILE A 162 9.91 3.58 -3.28
N ASP A 163 11.16 3.89 -3.55
CA ASP A 163 12.18 4.00 -2.51
C ASP A 163 11.94 5.22 -1.62
N ALA A 164 12.24 5.12 -0.33
CA ALA A 164 12.38 6.30 0.52
C ALA A 164 13.33 7.30 -0.15
N GLY A 165 13.02 8.59 -0.11
CA GLY A 165 13.74 9.63 -0.81
C GLY A 165 13.31 9.89 -2.25
N MET A 166 12.51 9.02 -2.89
CA MET A 166 12.02 9.25 -4.27
C MET A 166 10.83 10.21 -4.29
N LEU A 167 10.88 11.25 -5.13
CA LEU A 167 9.69 12.06 -5.43
C LEU A 167 8.71 11.25 -6.27
N HIS A 168 7.46 11.14 -5.78
CA HIS A 168 6.44 10.33 -6.43
C HIS A 168 5.04 10.92 -6.23
N ALA A 169 4.10 10.48 -7.07
CA ALA A 169 2.67 10.73 -6.90
C ALA A 169 1.87 9.71 -7.70
N LEU A 170 0.83 9.15 -7.10
CA LEU A 170 -0.19 8.42 -7.83
C LEU A 170 -0.99 9.41 -8.68
N GLY A 171 -1.21 9.06 -9.93
CA GLY A 171 -1.92 9.92 -10.87
C GLY A 171 -3.42 9.71 -10.85
N LYS A 172 -4.11 10.67 -11.44
CA LYS A 172 -5.55 10.63 -11.70
C LYS A 172 -5.96 9.34 -12.44
N GLY A 173 -7.12 8.80 -12.07
CA GLY A 173 -7.74 7.66 -12.74
C GLY A 173 -7.14 6.31 -12.36
N ILE A 174 -6.38 6.24 -11.28
CA ILE A 174 -5.73 5.02 -10.80
C ILE A 174 -6.39 4.54 -9.50
N LEU A 175 -6.69 3.23 -9.44
CA LEU A 175 -6.94 2.48 -8.22
C LEU A 175 -5.75 1.55 -7.98
N ALA A 176 -5.06 1.74 -6.87
CA ALA A 176 -3.88 0.96 -6.50
C ALA A 176 -3.96 0.41 -5.08
N LEU A 177 -3.33 -0.74 -4.86
CA LEU A 177 -2.99 -1.23 -3.52
C LEU A 177 -1.57 -0.81 -3.18
N GLU A 178 -1.43 0.00 -2.14
CA GLU A 178 -0.16 0.38 -1.52
C GLU A 178 0.24 -0.69 -0.51
N ILE A 179 1.48 -1.15 -0.60
CA ILE A 179 2.12 -2.10 0.33
C ILE A 179 3.46 -1.51 0.70
N GLY A 180 3.72 -1.32 1.97
CA GLY A 180 4.99 -0.74 2.43
C GLY A 180 5.17 -0.81 3.93
N GLU A 181 6.14 -0.06 4.43
CA GLU A 181 6.43 0.09 5.84
C GLU A 181 5.27 0.74 6.60
N ASN A 182 5.11 0.42 7.88
CA ASN A 182 3.97 0.87 8.70
C ASN A 182 4.15 2.32 9.19
N SER A 183 4.32 3.24 8.26
CA SER A 183 4.50 4.67 8.49
C SER A 183 3.35 5.49 7.90
N ASN A 184 3.12 6.67 8.46
CA ASN A 184 2.18 7.65 7.90
C ASN A 184 2.89 8.99 7.57
N THR A 185 4.21 9.02 7.68
CA THR A 185 5.02 10.22 7.42
C THR A 185 5.10 10.52 5.94
N THR A 186 4.62 11.70 5.56
CA THR A 186 4.60 12.19 4.17
C THR A 186 4.99 13.65 4.10
N TYR A 187 6.00 13.96 3.29
CA TYR A 187 6.38 15.33 3.01
C TYR A 187 5.85 15.77 1.65
N ARG A 188 4.86 16.67 1.69
CA ARG A 188 4.24 17.22 0.49
C ARG A 188 5.19 18.24 -0.14
N PHE A 189 5.70 17.89 -1.32
CA PHE A 189 6.62 18.70 -2.09
C PHE A 189 5.88 19.71 -2.98
N TYR A 190 4.79 19.28 -3.64
CA TYR A 190 4.00 20.12 -4.51
C TYR A 190 2.54 19.62 -4.57
N ASP A 191 1.59 20.55 -4.59
CA ASP A 191 0.15 20.20 -4.53
C ASP A 191 -0.70 20.93 -5.58
N TYR A 192 -0.14 21.28 -6.72
CA TYR A 192 -0.86 21.89 -7.85
C TYR A 192 -1.63 23.18 -7.48
N ASN A 193 -1.23 23.87 -6.42
CA ASN A 193 -1.95 25.02 -5.85
C ASN A 193 -3.41 24.73 -5.48
N ARG A 194 -3.77 23.47 -5.25
CA ARG A 194 -5.13 23.08 -4.87
C ARG A 194 -5.51 23.63 -3.52
N LYS A 195 -6.80 23.85 -3.36
CA LYS A 195 -7.40 24.32 -2.12
C LYS A 195 -8.40 23.26 -1.61
N ASP A 196 -8.51 23.18 -0.29
CA ASP A 196 -9.53 22.38 0.37
C ASP A 196 -10.93 23.03 0.19
N ALA A 197 -11.96 22.38 0.74
CA ALA A 197 -13.35 22.87 0.68
C ALA A 197 -13.53 24.25 1.35
N ASN A 198 -12.61 24.69 2.19
CA ASN A 198 -12.62 25.99 2.87
C ASN A 198 -11.81 27.05 2.12
N GLY A 199 -11.23 26.70 0.98
CA GLY A 199 -10.42 27.61 0.15
C GLY A 199 -8.95 27.73 0.61
N ASN A 200 -8.48 26.89 1.52
CA ASN A 200 -7.12 26.91 2.03
C ASN A 200 -6.21 25.94 1.26
N PRO A 201 -4.97 26.33 0.91
CA PRO A 201 -4.00 25.40 0.37
C PRO A 201 -3.56 24.42 1.45
N ARG A 202 -3.26 23.15 1.07
CA ARG A 202 -2.64 22.21 1.99
C ARG A 202 -1.19 22.64 2.27
N PRO A 203 -0.69 22.50 3.50
CA PRO A 203 0.70 22.84 3.83
C PRO A 203 1.70 22.04 2.97
N LEU A 204 2.73 22.71 2.47
CA LEU A 204 3.89 22.09 1.84
C LEU A 204 5.01 21.91 2.86
N HIS A 205 5.77 20.83 2.75
CA HIS A 205 6.86 20.48 3.66
C HIS A 205 8.22 20.64 2.94
N ILE A 206 8.46 21.78 2.30
CA ILE A 206 9.56 21.99 1.36
C ILE A 206 10.92 21.69 1.97
N GLN A 207 11.21 22.23 3.15
CA GLN A 207 12.52 22.02 3.81
C GLN A 207 12.77 20.53 4.12
N LYS A 208 11.77 19.84 4.70
CA LYS A 208 11.85 18.42 5.00
C LYS A 208 11.95 17.59 3.72
N SER A 209 11.20 17.95 2.68
CA SER A 209 11.30 17.28 1.38
C SER A 209 12.72 17.37 0.80
N PHE A 210 13.34 18.56 0.81
CA PHE A 210 14.71 18.72 0.30
C PHE A 210 15.77 18.05 1.19
N ALA A 211 15.48 17.86 2.48
CA ALA A 211 16.38 17.16 3.40
C ALA A 211 16.46 15.65 3.08
N VAL A 212 15.36 15.05 2.67
CA VAL A 212 15.27 13.59 2.47
C VAL A 212 15.28 13.17 0.99
N ALA A 213 14.96 14.07 0.05
CA ALA A 213 14.84 13.70 -1.36
C ALA A 213 16.19 13.40 -2.01
N ASP A 214 16.27 12.26 -2.67
CA ASP A 214 17.26 11.93 -3.68
C ASP A 214 16.64 12.10 -5.07
N PHE A 215 16.96 13.20 -5.72
CA PHE A 215 16.39 13.55 -7.03
C PHE A 215 16.96 12.71 -8.20
N ALA A 216 17.92 11.82 -7.93
CA ALA A 216 18.41 10.86 -8.92
C ALA A 216 17.58 9.57 -8.95
N LEU A 217 16.78 9.31 -7.91
CA LEU A 217 15.94 8.12 -7.83
C LEU A 217 14.84 8.14 -8.88
N VAL A 218 14.69 7.01 -9.56
CA VAL A 218 13.64 6.73 -10.54
C VAL A 218 13.25 5.27 -10.47
N CYS A 219 12.03 4.93 -10.83
CA CYS A 219 11.60 3.54 -10.91
C CYS A 219 11.01 3.17 -12.27
N THR A 220 10.83 1.88 -12.51
CA THR A 220 10.21 1.32 -13.69
C THR A 220 9.19 0.27 -13.27
N PRO A 221 7.99 0.27 -13.85
CA PRO A 221 6.96 -0.72 -13.52
C PRO A 221 7.41 -2.14 -13.91
N VAL A 222 7.08 -3.10 -13.03
CA VAL A 222 7.11 -4.53 -13.34
C VAL A 222 5.74 -4.92 -13.84
N HIS A 223 5.63 -5.25 -15.12
CA HIS A 223 4.33 -5.60 -15.72
C HIS A 223 3.96 -7.05 -15.44
N SER A 224 2.74 -7.28 -14.99
CA SER A 224 2.12 -8.60 -14.82
C SER A 224 0.70 -8.55 -15.39
N PRO A 225 0.55 -8.88 -16.70
CA PRO A 225 -0.70 -8.71 -17.40
C PRO A 225 -1.84 -9.52 -16.75
N LEU A 226 -3.04 -8.95 -16.78
CA LEU A 226 -4.26 -9.62 -16.32
C LEU A 226 -4.71 -10.63 -17.39
N GLU A 227 -4.22 -11.85 -17.27
CA GLU A 227 -4.60 -12.95 -18.16
C GLU A 227 -5.50 -13.94 -17.39
N LYS A 228 -6.28 -14.72 -18.14
CA LYS A 228 -7.06 -15.80 -17.51
C LYS A 228 -6.10 -16.84 -16.94
N VAL A 229 -6.22 -17.10 -15.64
CA VAL A 229 -5.41 -18.10 -14.95
C VAL A 229 -5.80 -19.49 -15.47
N GLN A 230 -4.82 -20.25 -15.97
CA GLN A 230 -5.01 -21.62 -16.47
C GLN A 230 -4.26 -22.64 -15.60
N GLU A 231 -3.28 -22.18 -14.85
CA GLU A 231 -2.47 -22.95 -13.91
C GLU A 231 -1.99 -22.02 -12.79
N THR A 232 -1.76 -22.57 -11.60
CA THR A 232 -1.22 -21.78 -10.49
C THR A 232 0.23 -21.41 -10.76
N LYS A 233 0.52 -20.09 -10.69
CA LYS A 233 1.86 -19.53 -10.93
C LYS A 233 2.21 -18.52 -9.88
N GLU A 234 3.49 -18.49 -9.52
CA GLU A 234 4.07 -17.48 -8.63
C GLU A 234 5.05 -16.60 -9.37
N LYS A 235 5.06 -15.32 -9.03
CA LYS A 235 6.05 -14.34 -9.51
C LYS A 235 6.49 -13.45 -8.37
N MET A 236 7.77 -13.42 -8.05
CA MET A 236 8.32 -12.40 -7.16
C MET A 236 8.28 -11.04 -7.86
N LEU A 237 7.55 -10.08 -7.30
CA LEU A 237 7.46 -8.71 -7.81
C LEU A 237 8.56 -7.84 -7.22
N VAL A 238 8.83 -7.97 -5.93
CA VAL A 238 9.92 -7.30 -5.22
C VAL A 238 10.40 -8.16 -4.06
N GLU A 239 11.71 -8.15 -3.83
CA GLU A 239 12.36 -8.80 -2.71
C GLU A 239 13.39 -7.84 -2.14
N ARG A 240 13.08 -7.25 -0.99
CA ARG A 240 13.88 -6.24 -0.31
C ARG A 240 14.00 -6.53 1.17
N GLU A 241 14.80 -5.75 1.87
CA GLU A 241 14.90 -5.83 3.31
C GLU A 241 13.61 -5.35 3.97
N GLU A 242 13.02 -4.26 3.49
CA GLU A 242 11.81 -3.65 4.04
C GLU A 242 10.60 -4.55 3.88
N PHE A 243 10.43 -5.16 2.71
CA PHE A 243 9.34 -6.11 2.42
C PHE A 243 9.58 -6.93 1.16
N CYS A 244 8.85 -8.01 1.08
CA CYS A 244 8.73 -8.85 -0.11
C CYS A 244 7.28 -8.88 -0.58
N VAL A 245 7.06 -8.87 -1.89
CA VAL A 245 5.72 -9.04 -2.50
C VAL A 245 5.81 -10.09 -3.59
N LYS A 246 5.04 -11.15 -3.43
CA LYS A 246 4.88 -12.21 -4.43
C LYS A 246 3.47 -12.13 -5.00
N LEU A 247 3.36 -12.18 -6.32
CA LEU A 247 2.09 -12.36 -7.02
C LEU A 247 1.84 -13.85 -7.20
N VAL A 248 0.65 -14.31 -6.84
CA VAL A 248 0.20 -15.68 -7.02
C VAL A 248 -1.07 -15.67 -7.87
N ASP A 249 -0.97 -16.16 -9.10
CA ASP A 249 -2.13 -16.50 -9.94
C ASP A 249 -2.59 -17.89 -9.53
N ILE A 250 -3.78 -18.01 -8.98
CA ILE A 250 -4.30 -19.26 -8.41
C ILE A 250 -5.34 -19.86 -9.37
N HIS A 251 -5.13 -21.11 -9.76
CA HIS A 251 -6.12 -21.93 -10.44
C HIS A 251 -6.59 -23.06 -9.52
N ALA A 252 -7.90 -23.09 -9.24
CA ALA A 252 -8.56 -23.96 -8.30
C ALA A 252 -8.14 -23.80 -6.85
N SER A 253 -6.85 -23.95 -6.50
CA SER A 253 -6.37 -23.80 -5.13
C SER A 253 -4.89 -23.49 -5.04
N TYR A 254 -4.49 -22.90 -3.89
CA TYR A 254 -3.10 -22.64 -3.52
C TYR A 254 -2.91 -22.93 -2.04
N GLU A 255 -1.91 -23.74 -1.70
CA GLU A 255 -1.56 -24.07 -0.32
C GLU A 255 -0.42 -23.15 0.14
N LEU A 256 -0.64 -22.38 1.20
CA LEU A 256 0.38 -21.58 1.87
C LEU A 256 0.88 -22.35 3.11
N ILE A 257 2.10 -22.85 3.00
CA ILE A 257 2.79 -23.50 4.11
C ILE A 257 3.41 -22.45 5.02
N MET A 258 3.08 -22.49 6.29
CA MET A 258 3.54 -21.53 7.29
C MET A 258 4.88 -21.96 7.87
N ASP A 259 5.89 -21.10 7.77
CA ASP A 259 7.21 -21.33 8.39
C ASP A 259 7.29 -20.87 9.86
N HIS A 260 6.25 -20.19 10.34
CA HIS A 260 6.08 -19.66 11.69
C HIS A 260 7.11 -18.60 12.13
N THR A 261 8.05 -18.23 11.27
CA THR A 261 9.05 -17.18 11.58
C THR A 261 8.53 -15.78 11.29
N LYS A 262 7.47 -15.66 10.48
CA LYS A 262 6.92 -14.39 10.01
C LYS A 262 5.41 -14.46 9.81
N PHE A 263 4.80 -13.30 9.80
CA PHE A 263 3.42 -13.11 9.35
C PHE A 263 3.33 -12.94 7.84
N TYR A 264 2.13 -13.08 7.30
CA TYR A 264 1.82 -12.75 5.91
C TYR A 264 0.64 -11.80 5.83
N CYS A 265 0.63 -10.94 4.81
CA CYS A 265 -0.53 -10.19 4.38
C CYS A 265 -0.96 -10.71 3.01
N LEU A 266 -2.20 -11.17 2.91
CA LEU A 266 -2.80 -11.64 1.66
C LEU A 266 -3.76 -10.57 1.15
N SER A 267 -3.60 -10.12 -0.10
CA SER A 267 -4.53 -9.17 -0.72
C SER A 267 -5.11 -9.77 -2.00
N ASN A 268 -6.43 -9.89 -2.05
CA ASN A 268 -7.13 -10.41 -3.22
C ASN A 268 -7.30 -9.31 -4.28
N VAL A 269 -6.59 -9.46 -5.38
CA VAL A 269 -6.62 -8.53 -6.53
C VAL A 269 -7.20 -9.20 -7.78
N GLY A 270 -7.89 -10.34 -7.62
CA GLY A 270 -8.51 -11.15 -8.68
C GLY A 270 -10.01 -11.27 -8.53
N GLN A 271 -10.50 -12.45 -8.28
CA GLN A 271 -11.91 -12.79 -8.09
C GLN A 271 -12.15 -13.20 -6.64
N ASP A 272 -13.41 -13.22 -6.22
CA ASP A 272 -13.79 -13.75 -4.90
C ASP A 272 -13.29 -15.18 -4.73
N ALA A 273 -12.76 -15.46 -3.55
CA ALA A 273 -12.18 -16.74 -3.16
C ALA A 273 -12.51 -17.04 -1.70
N GLU A 274 -12.00 -18.15 -1.20
CA GLU A 274 -12.13 -18.56 0.19
C GLU A 274 -10.78 -18.98 0.76
N ILE A 275 -10.52 -18.64 2.01
CA ILE A 275 -9.39 -19.18 2.76
C ILE A 275 -9.90 -20.26 3.71
N ILE A 276 -9.30 -21.46 3.62
CA ILE A 276 -9.57 -22.58 4.51
C ILE A 276 -8.37 -22.77 5.43
N CYS A 277 -8.59 -22.65 6.74
CA CYS A 277 -7.56 -22.79 7.75
C CYS A 277 -8.14 -23.52 8.98
N ASP A 278 -7.57 -24.67 9.36
CA ASP A 278 -7.98 -25.45 10.54
C ASP A 278 -9.50 -25.71 10.60
N GLY A 279 -10.11 -26.02 9.45
CA GLY A 279 -11.55 -26.24 9.33
C GLY A 279 -12.43 -25.00 9.31
N MET A 280 -11.84 -23.81 9.45
CA MET A 280 -12.55 -22.55 9.25
C MET A 280 -12.57 -22.17 7.78
N HIS A 281 -13.74 -21.71 7.32
CA HIS A 281 -13.98 -21.17 5.99
C HIS A 281 -14.13 -19.65 6.08
N ILE A 282 -13.20 -18.91 5.50
CA ILE A 282 -13.11 -17.46 5.59
C ILE A 282 -13.28 -16.86 4.20
N PRO A 283 -14.37 -16.10 3.93
CA PRO A 283 -14.50 -15.40 2.66
C PRO A 283 -13.30 -14.50 2.41
N PHE A 284 -12.78 -14.51 1.19
CA PHE A 284 -11.67 -13.67 0.75
C PHE A 284 -12.09 -12.93 -0.52
N LEU A 285 -12.76 -11.80 -0.32
CA LEU A 285 -13.41 -11.08 -1.38
C LEU A 285 -12.41 -10.27 -2.22
N PHE A 286 -12.75 -10.00 -3.46
CA PHE A 286 -12.00 -9.06 -4.30
C PHE A 286 -11.81 -7.73 -3.58
N THR A 287 -10.61 -7.17 -3.67
CA THR A 287 -10.16 -5.95 -2.95
C THR A 287 -10.01 -6.11 -1.43
N GLU A 288 -10.10 -7.28 -0.85
CA GLU A 288 -9.90 -7.50 0.59
C GLU A 288 -8.45 -7.88 0.91
N SER A 289 -7.95 -7.41 2.06
CA SER A 289 -6.67 -7.86 2.62
C SER A 289 -6.85 -8.53 3.97
N ILE A 290 -6.17 -9.66 4.16
CA ILE A 290 -6.24 -10.50 5.36
C ILE A 290 -4.85 -10.61 5.99
N PHE A 291 -4.77 -10.39 7.30
CA PHE A 291 -3.55 -10.60 8.07
C PHE A 291 -3.48 -12.06 8.54
N VAL A 292 -2.37 -12.74 8.21
CA VAL A 292 -2.11 -14.12 8.61
C VAL A 292 -1.01 -14.14 9.66
N PRO A 293 -1.33 -14.37 10.94
CA PRO A 293 -0.36 -14.43 12.02
C PRO A 293 0.68 -15.53 11.82
N ALA A 294 1.89 -15.34 12.34
CA ALA A 294 2.98 -16.32 12.25
C ALA A 294 2.60 -17.68 12.88
N ALA A 295 1.84 -17.68 13.97
CA ALA A 295 1.36 -18.91 14.62
C ALA A 295 0.09 -19.51 13.97
N CYS A 296 -0.30 -19.04 12.79
CA CYS A 296 -1.36 -19.66 12.01
C CYS A 296 -0.92 -21.03 11.51
N LYS A 297 -1.84 -21.98 11.37
CA LYS A 297 -1.59 -23.24 10.66
C LYS A 297 -1.52 -23.00 9.16
N ASP A 298 -1.03 -23.99 8.42
CA ASP A 298 -1.11 -24.00 6.96
C ASP A 298 -2.53 -23.73 6.50
N LEU A 299 -2.66 -23.00 5.40
CA LEU A 299 -3.93 -22.61 4.86
C LEU A 299 -4.03 -22.85 3.36
N THR A 300 -5.25 -23.05 2.88
CA THR A 300 -5.54 -23.17 1.47
C THR A 300 -6.38 -21.97 1.02
N ILE A 301 -5.95 -21.30 -0.06
CA ILE A 301 -6.79 -20.34 -0.78
C ILE A 301 -7.47 -21.11 -1.90
N GLN A 302 -8.82 -21.14 -1.90
CA GLN A 302 -9.63 -21.88 -2.86
C GLN A 302 -10.38 -20.92 -3.78
N GLY A 303 -10.23 -21.10 -5.08
CA GLY A 303 -10.86 -20.31 -6.15
C GLY A 303 -9.89 -19.97 -7.27
N ASP A 304 -10.44 -19.54 -8.40
CA ASP A 304 -9.64 -18.96 -9.49
C ASP A 304 -9.47 -17.47 -9.23
N THR A 305 -8.31 -17.07 -8.71
CA THR A 305 -8.07 -15.69 -8.30
C THR A 305 -6.61 -15.29 -8.43
N ARG A 306 -6.31 -14.03 -8.16
CA ARG A 306 -4.97 -13.44 -8.10
C ARG A 306 -4.75 -12.82 -6.73
N VAL A 307 -3.66 -13.19 -6.08
CA VAL A 307 -3.35 -12.75 -4.71
C VAL A 307 -1.96 -12.15 -4.66
N LEU A 308 -1.84 -11.03 -3.96
CA LEU A 308 -0.54 -10.52 -3.51
C LEU A 308 -0.26 -11.08 -2.12
N LEU A 309 0.85 -11.79 -2.01
CA LEU A 309 1.40 -12.31 -0.77
C LEU A 309 2.54 -11.41 -0.33
N SER A 310 2.35 -10.64 0.73
CA SER A 310 3.32 -9.68 1.24
C SER A 310 3.84 -10.13 2.61
N TYR A 311 5.14 -9.99 2.85
CA TYR A 311 5.80 -10.39 4.09
C TYR A 311 7.11 -9.66 4.29
N VAL A 312 7.69 -9.76 5.50
CA VAL A 312 9.04 -9.32 5.84
C VAL A 312 9.92 -10.56 6.03
N LYS A 313 11.19 -10.48 5.66
CA LYS A 313 12.17 -11.58 5.82
C LYS A 313 12.60 -11.75 7.28
#